data_06cadbe82758cd2f71a7fe32a3564aab
#
_entry.id   06cadbe82758cd2f71a7fe32a3564aab
#
_cell.length_a   1.000
_cell.length_b   1.000
_cell.length_c   1.000
_cell.angle_alpha   90.00
_cell.angle_beta   90.00
_cell.angle_gamma   90.00
#
_symmetry.space_group_name_H-M   'P 1'
#
loop_
_entity.id
_entity.type
_entity.pdbx_description
1 polymer ?
#
loop_
_entity_poly.entity_id
_entity_poly.type
_entity_poly.pdbx_seq_one_letter_code
_entity_poly.pdbx_strand_id
1 'polypeptide(L)'
;MITIKNERELQSMRQACKITAAARALAGEMVKPGVSTKAIDKAVYDFIVSQGAKPSFLNYNGFPASACISVNSTIIHGIPGGYVLKEGDIVSVDVGAFYQGFHGDCAATFACGAISTEAQRLIDVTRQSFFEGLKQVRKGNRVQDISHAIQTYVESNGFSVVRSFVGHGVGRKLHEDPEVPNFGAAGRGPRLLPGMTLAIEPMVNEGTYDVRILKDGWTTVTADGKLSAHYENTVLITDGEPEILTVTEGL
;
A
#
# COMPACT_ATOMS: atom_id res chain seq x y z
N MET A 1 5.37 -14.52 -14.65
CA MET A 1 6.50 -14.01 -15.50
C MET A 1 6.60 -12.52 -15.31
N ILE A 2 7.79 -12.00 -15.02
CA ILE A 2 8.06 -10.57 -14.83
C ILE A 2 7.83 -9.84 -16.16
N THR A 3 7.06 -8.75 -16.14
CA THR A 3 6.75 -7.93 -17.31
C THR A 3 7.57 -6.64 -17.29
N ILE A 4 8.12 -6.28 -18.45
CA ILE A 4 8.82 -5.01 -18.68
C ILE A 4 7.90 -4.14 -19.52
N LYS A 5 7.53 -2.99 -18.99
CA LYS A 5 6.63 -2.04 -19.66
C LYS A 5 7.41 -1.15 -20.62
N ASN A 6 6.89 -0.98 -21.82
CA ASN A 6 7.41 0.00 -22.78
C ASN A 6 6.86 1.41 -22.46
N GLU A 7 7.39 2.44 -23.09
CA GLU A 7 7.05 3.84 -22.77
C GLU A 7 5.55 4.15 -22.94
N ARG A 8 4.88 3.58 -23.94
CA ARG A 8 3.43 3.76 -24.15
C ARG A 8 2.63 3.15 -22.99
N GLU A 9 3.03 1.98 -22.52
CA GLU A 9 2.42 1.31 -21.37
C GLU A 9 2.67 2.09 -20.07
N LEU A 10 3.88 2.62 -19.90
CA LEU A 10 4.23 3.48 -18.76
C LEU A 10 3.40 4.77 -18.71
N GLN A 11 3.10 5.38 -19.86
CA GLN A 11 2.19 6.53 -19.90
C GLN A 11 0.80 6.18 -19.39
N SER A 12 0.24 5.03 -19.79
CA SER A 12 -1.05 4.56 -19.27
C SER A 12 -0.99 4.25 -17.77
N MET A 13 0.10 3.64 -17.30
CA MET A 13 0.31 3.39 -15.87
C MET A 13 0.40 4.68 -15.05
N ARG A 14 1.14 5.69 -15.53
CA ARG A 14 1.21 7.00 -14.86
C ARG A 14 -0.18 7.61 -14.68
N GLN A 15 -1.07 7.49 -15.67
CA GLN A 15 -2.45 7.97 -15.54
C GLN A 15 -3.25 7.16 -14.51
N ALA A 16 -3.18 5.83 -14.54
CA ALA A 16 -3.83 4.98 -13.55
C ALA A 16 -3.33 5.30 -12.14
N CYS A 17 -2.00 5.41 -11.96
CA CYS A 17 -1.37 5.73 -10.68
C CYS A 17 -1.74 7.14 -10.18
N LYS A 18 -1.85 8.12 -11.06
CA LYS A 18 -2.31 9.49 -10.70
C LYS A 18 -3.73 9.49 -10.16
N ILE A 19 -4.64 8.74 -10.82
CA ILE A 19 -6.03 8.58 -10.33
C ILE A 19 -6.02 7.88 -8.96
N THR A 20 -5.23 6.82 -8.81
CA THR A 20 -5.09 6.06 -7.56
C THR A 20 -4.59 6.95 -6.42
N ALA A 21 -3.53 7.73 -6.64
CA ALA A 21 -2.98 8.64 -5.64
C ALA A 21 -3.98 9.72 -5.22
N ALA A 22 -4.73 10.29 -6.17
CA ALA A 22 -5.77 11.28 -5.88
C ALA A 22 -6.93 10.67 -5.08
N ALA A 23 -7.33 9.43 -5.38
CA ALA A 23 -8.35 8.71 -4.61
C ALA A 23 -7.90 8.43 -3.17
N ARG A 24 -6.62 8.04 -2.97
CA ARG A 24 -6.04 7.88 -1.63
C ARG A 24 -6.01 9.19 -0.87
N ALA A 25 -5.63 10.30 -1.50
CA ALA A 25 -5.61 11.62 -0.88
C ALA A 25 -7.02 12.05 -0.43
N LEU A 26 -8.03 11.90 -1.31
CA LEU A 26 -9.43 12.14 -0.97
C LEU A 26 -9.88 11.32 0.23
N ALA A 27 -9.56 10.02 0.26
CA ALA A 27 -9.90 9.16 1.37
C ALA A 27 -9.23 9.61 2.67
N GLY A 28 -7.96 10.02 2.62
CA GLY A 28 -7.21 10.57 3.76
C GLY A 28 -7.86 11.82 4.33
N GLU A 29 -8.34 12.74 3.49
CA GLU A 29 -9.06 13.94 3.93
C GLU A 29 -10.37 13.62 4.66
N MET A 30 -10.97 12.47 4.37
CA MET A 30 -12.20 12.00 5.01
C MET A 30 -11.96 11.23 6.32
N VAL A 31 -10.72 10.90 6.66
CA VAL A 31 -10.39 10.24 7.94
C VAL A 31 -10.55 11.24 9.08
N LYS A 32 -11.79 11.32 9.61
CA LYS A 32 -12.17 12.22 10.69
C LYS A 32 -13.13 11.52 11.64
N PRO A 33 -13.14 11.87 12.94
CA PRO A 33 -14.13 11.35 13.88
C PRO A 33 -15.56 11.57 13.36
N GLY A 34 -16.40 10.54 13.49
CA GLY A 34 -17.80 10.56 13.05
C GLY A 34 -18.04 10.12 11.60
N VAL A 35 -17.00 9.92 10.79
CA VAL A 35 -17.13 9.38 9.43
C VAL A 35 -17.11 7.85 9.48
N SER A 36 -18.00 7.18 8.72
CA SER A 36 -17.98 5.73 8.62
C SER A 36 -17.01 5.26 7.53
N THR A 37 -16.41 4.08 7.71
CA THR A 37 -15.54 3.47 6.70
C THR A 37 -16.28 3.23 5.38
N LYS A 38 -17.59 2.92 5.43
CA LYS A 38 -18.45 2.82 4.23
C LYS A 38 -18.58 4.15 3.48
N ALA A 39 -18.62 5.28 4.19
CA ALA A 39 -18.70 6.59 3.53
C ALA A 39 -17.42 6.93 2.78
N ILE A 40 -16.25 6.55 3.33
CA ILE A 40 -14.95 6.71 2.68
C ILE A 40 -14.88 5.83 1.41
N ASP A 41 -15.24 4.56 1.51
CA ASP A 41 -15.28 3.64 0.36
C ASP A 41 -16.17 4.16 -0.77
N LYS A 42 -17.36 4.66 -0.40
CA LYS A 42 -18.27 5.26 -1.39
C LYS A 42 -17.64 6.45 -2.11
N ALA A 43 -16.99 7.35 -1.39
CA ALA A 43 -16.33 8.51 -1.98
C ALA A 43 -15.17 8.10 -2.91
N VAL A 44 -14.38 7.10 -2.52
CA VAL A 44 -13.33 6.51 -3.37
C VAL A 44 -13.93 5.93 -4.65
N TYR A 45 -15.01 5.15 -4.55
CA TYR A 45 -15.72 4.61 -5.71
C TYR A 45 -16.19 5.72 -6.66
N ASP A 46 -16.94 6.69 -6.12
CA ASP A 46 -17.52 7.79 -6.90
C ASP A 46 -16.41 8.59 -7.61
N PHE A 47 -15.30 8.85 -6.89
CA PHE A 47 -14.16 9.57 -7.47
C PHE A 47 -13.52 8.79 -8.61
N ILE A 48 -13.15 7.52 -8.40
CA ILE A 48 -12.49 6.69 -9.43
C ILE A 48 -13.37 6.59 -10.68
N VAL A 49 -14.68 6.37 -10.51
CA VAL A 49 -15.64 6.30 -11.62
C VAL A 49 -15.74 7.64 -12.35
N SER A 50 -15.75 8.76 -11.62
CA SER A 50 -15.78 10.11 -12.23
C SER A 50 -14.57 10.41 -13.11
N GLN A 51 -13.44 9.74 -12.86
CA GLN A 51 -12.22 9.83 -13.68
C GLN A 51 -12.25 8.91 -14.92
N GLY A 52 -13.37 8.20 -15.18
CA GLY A 52 -13.48 7.21 -16.26
C GLY A 52 -12.68 5.93 -15.98
N ALA A 53 -12.27 5.70 -14.75
CA ALA A 53 -11.56 4.52 -14.29
C ALA A 53 -12.49 3.54 -13.58
N LYS A 54 -11.96 2.38 -13.17
CA LYS A 54 -12.67 1.39 -12.36
C LYS A 54 -11.88 1.11 -11.08
N PRO A 55 -12.54 0.96 -9.91
CA PRO A 55 -11.86 0.47 -8.71
C PRO A 55 -11.23 -0.91 -8.98
N SER A 56 -9.95 -1.06 -8.67
CA SER A 56 -9.21 -2.31 -8.93
C SER A 56 -9.63 -3.44 -8.02
N PHE A 57 -10.04 -3.12 -6.78
CA PHE A 57 -10.32 -4.12 -5.75
C PHE A 57 -11.74 -4.65 -5.79
N LEU A 58 -12.71 -3.86 -6.29
CA LEU A 58 -14.11 -4.25 -6.32
C LEU A 58 -14.31 -5.52 -7.16
N ASN A 59 -14.77 -6.59 -6.50
CA ASN A 59 -14.93 -7.95 -7.06
C ASN A 59 -13.62 -8.66 -7.43
N TYR A 60 -12.45 -8.10 -7.09
CA TYR A 60 -11.19 -8.81 -7.26
C TYR A 60 -11.12 -10.00 -6.30
N ASN A 61 -11.09 -11.22 -6.85
CA ASN A 61 -11.18 -12.47 -6.09
C ASN A 61 -12.36 -12.51 -5.08
N GLY A 62 -13.43 -11.73 -5.34
CA GLY A 62 -14.59 -11.65 -4.47
C GLY A 62 -14.52 -10.59 -3.37
N PHE A 63 -13.51 -9.71 -3.36
CA PHE A 63 -13.47 -8.59 -2.42
C PHE A 63 -14.65 -7.63 -2.65
N PRO A 64 -15.43 -7.25 -1.62
CA PRO A 64 -16.74 -6.63 -1.82
C PRO A 64 -16.72 -5.08 -1.92
N ALA A 65 -15.55 -4.44 -1.88
CA ALA A 65 -15.44 -2.99 -1.77
C ALA A 65 -14.42 -2.39 -2.76
N SER A 66 -14.42 -1.07 -2.87
CA SER A 66 -13.54 -0.32 -3.80
C SER A 66 -12.19 0.03 -3.18
N ALA A 67 -12.13 0.08 -1.85
CA ALA A 67 -10.92 0.33 -1.07
C ALA A 67 -10.85 -0.66 0.10
N CYS A 68 -9.63 -0.98 0.56
CA CYS A 68 -9.43 -1.60 1.86
C CYS A 68 -9.29 -0.48 2.90
N ILE A 69 -10.08 -0.55 3.99
CA ILE A 69 -10.04 0.43 5.08
C ILE A 69 -9.79 -0.31 6.39
N SER A 70 -8.56 -0.25 6.83
CA SER A 70 -8.04 -1.05 7.95
C SER A 70 -7.78 -0.15 9.15
N VAL A 71 -8.53 -0.38 10.25
CA VAL A 71 -8.52 0.47 11.44
C VAL A 71 -7.72 -0.19 12.56
N ASN A 72 -6.81 0.53 13.18
CA ASN A 72 -6.02 0.17 14.37
C ASN A 72 -5.25 -1.16 14.21
N SER A 73 -5.74 -2.25 14.81
CA SER A 73 -5.12 -3.57 14.74
C SER A 73 -5.42 -4.33 13.45
N THR A 74 -6.24 -3.79 12.56
CA THR A 74 -6.41 -4.33 11.22
C THR A 74 -5.21 -3.89 10.37
N ILE A 75 -4.49 -4.88 9.80
CA ILE A 75 -3.28 -4.67 9.03
C ILE A 75 -3.65 -4.22 7.61
N ILE A 76 -4.36 -5.12 6.89
CA ILE A 76 -4.77 -4.94 5.49
C ILE A 76 -6.14 -5.62 5.25
N HIS A 77 -6.69 -5.38 4.07
CA HIS A 77 -7.93 -5.98 3.57
C HIS A 77 -9.15 -5.74 4.48
N GLY A 78 -9.13 -4.68 5.30
CA GLY A 78 -10.29 -4.30 6.10
C GLY A 78 -11.47 -3.96 5.19
N ILE A 79 -12.60 -4.69 5.35
CA ILE A 79 -13.82 -4.46 4.56
C ILE A 79 -14.54 -3.23 5.10
N PRO A 80 -14.76 -2.18 4.28
CA PRO A 80 -15.52 -1.00 4.69
C PRO A 80 -16.94 -1.34 5.13
N GLY A 81 -17.40 -0.76 6.22
CA GLY A 81 -18.69 -1.07 6.81
C GLY A 81 -19.26 0.04 7.69
N GLY A 82 -20.07 -0.35 8.65
CA GLY A 82 -20.73 0.55 9.61
C GLY A 82 -19.83 1.09 10.72
N TYR A 83 -18.54 0.73 10.76
CA TYR A 83 -17.62 1.29 11.76
C TYR A 83 -17.49 2.80 11.57
N VAL A 84 -17.78 3.56 12.61
CA VAL A 84 -17.64 5.02 12.65
C VAL A 84 -16.33 5.35 13.34
N LEU A 85 -15.47 6.08 12.62
CA LEU A 85 -14.15 6.48 13.08
C LEU A 85 -14.23 7.35 14.34
N LYS A 86 -13.29 7.16 15.24
CA LYS A 86 -13.19 7.85 16.53
C LYS A 86 -11.88 8.60 16.64
N GLU A 87 -11.89 9.61 17.48
CA GLU A 87 -10.65 10.27 17.91
C GLU A 87 -9.64 9.22 18.42
N GLY A 88 -8.43 9.28 17.95
CA GLY A 88 -7.37 8.34 18.34
C GLY A 88 -7.22 7.12 17.44
N ASP A 89 -8.15 6.86 16.50
CA ASP A 89 -7.96 5.79 15.51
C ASP A 89 -6.82 6.13 14.53
N ILE A 90 -6.09 5.10 14.10
CA ILE A 90 -5.25 5.17 12.90
C ILE A 90 -5.89 4.32 11.81
N VAL A 91 -5.89 4.81 10.57
CA VAL A 91 -6.65 4.21 9.49
C VAL A 91 -5.77 4.04 8.26
N SER A 92 -5.44 2.81 7.93
CA SER A 92 -4.78 2.48 6.68
C SER A 92 -5.84 2.41 5.58
N VAL A 93 -5.69 3.26 4.57
CA VAL A 93 -6.52 3.26 3.37
C VAL A 93 -5.67 2.82 2.20
N ASP A 94 -6.10 1.75 1.55
CA ASP A 94 -5.46 1.15 0.40
C ASP A 94 -6.42 1.20 -0.79
N VAL A 95 -5.94 1.71 -1.92
CA VAL A 95 -6.74 2.06 -3.10
C VAL A 95 -6.03 1.63 -4.37
N GLY A 96 -6.77 0.97 -5.25
CA GLY A 96 -6.33 0.68 -6.60
C GLY A 96 -7.30 1.23 -7.65
N ALA A 97 -6.78 1.76 -8.77
CA ALA A 97 -7.57 2.18 -9.91
C ALA A 97 -7.08 1.52 -11.20
N PHE A 98 -8.04 1.03 -11.99
CA PHE A 98 -7.81 0.47 -13.32
C PHE A 98 -8.20 1.47 -14.40
N TYR A 99 -7.23 1.89 -15.19
CA TYR A 99 -7.42 2.86 -16.26
C TYR A 99 -6.61 2.49 -17.50
N GLN A 100 -7.22 2.55 -18.69
CA GLN A 100 -6.56 2.27 -19.98
C GLN A 100 -5.76 0.96 -20.02
N GLY A 101 -6.26 -0.08 -19.34
CA GLY A 101 -5.66 -1.41 -19.37
C GLY A 101 -4.57 -1.65 -18.31
N PHE A 102 -4.37 -0.72 -17.38
CA PHE A 102 -3.36 -0.81 -16.32
C PHE A 102 -3.94 -0.46 -14.97
N HIS A 103 -3.34 -1.04 -13.91
CA HIS A 103 -3.63 -0.76 -12.52
C HIS A 103 -2.59 0.20 -11.93
N GLY A 104 -3.03 1.10 -11.06
CA GLY A 104 -2.21 1.74 -10.05
C GLY A 104 -2.60 1.22 -8.69
N ASP A 105 -1.68 1.20 -7.74
CA ASP A 105 -1.87 0.68 -6.39
C ASP A 105 -1.13 1.53 -5.37
N CYS A 106 -1.79 1.92 -4.27
CA CYS A 106 -1.13 2.68 -3.20
C CYS A 106 -1.93 2.72 -1.89
N ALA A 107 -1.23 2.71 -0.79
CA ALA A 107 -1.80 2.85 0.55
C ALA A 107 -1.10 3.90 1.40
N ALA A 108 -1.81 4.40 2.39
CA ALA A 108 -1.24 5.19 3.49
C ALA A 108 -2.07 5.05 4.76
N THR A 109 -1.43 5.23 5.90
CA THR A 109 -2.09 5.29 7.20
C THR A 109 -2.26 6.74 7.64
N PHE A 110 -3.48 7.07 8.02
CA PHE A 110 -3.91 8.42 8.43
C PHE A 110 -4.33 8.45 9.89
N ALA A 111 -4.01 9.53 10.58
CA ALA A 111 -4.51 9.80 11.93
C ALA A 111 -5.96 10.30 11.89
N CYS A 112 -6.83 9.75 12.74
CA CYS A 112 -8.18 10.24 12.95
C CYS A 112 -8.22 11.14 14.19
N GLY A 113 -8.11 12.43 14.00
CA GLY A 113 -7.96 13.40 15.08
C GLY A 113 -6.61 13.30 15.78
N ALA A 114 -6.58 13.54 17.09
CA ALA A 114 -5.37 13.41 17.90
C ALA A 114 -5.09 11.93 18.23
N ILE A 115 -3.91 11.43 17.88
CA ILE A 115 -3.45 10.06 18.15
C ILE A 115 -2.32 10.06 19.18
N SER A 116 -2.01 8.90 19.74
CA SER A 116 -0.88 8.76 20.65
C SER A 116 0.46 8.97 19.95
N THR A 117 1.47 9.36 20.71
CA THR A 117 2.85 9.50 20.20
C THR A 117 3.39 8.20 19.60
N GLU A 118 3.05 7.04 20.20
CA GLU A 118 3.48 5.74 19.68
C GLU A 118 2.77 5.39 18.37
N ALA A 119 1.47 5.71 18.24
CA ALA A 119 0.75 5.56 16.98
C ALA A 119 1.33 6.44 15.87
N GLN A 120 1.65 7.69 16.17
CA GLN A 120 2.30 8.59 15.21
C GLN A 120 3.68 8.05 14.80
N ARG A 121 4.47 7.58 15.77
CA ARG A 121 5.79 6.98 15.52
C ARG A 121 5.67 5.74 14.62
N LEU A 122 4.66 4.88 14.84
CA LEU A 122 4.40 3.72 13.99
C LEU A 122 4.11 4.15 12.54
N ILE A 123 3.25 5.15 12.33
CA ILE A 123 2.95 5.70 10.99
C ILE A 123 4.22 6.23 10.33
N ASP A 124 4.99 7.03 11.05
CA ASP A 124 6.21 7.67 10.51
C ASP A 124 7.28 6.64 10.14
N VAL A 125 7.51 5.64 11.00
CA VAL A 125 8.47 4.55 10.74
C VAL A 125 8.01 3.69 9.56
N THR A 126 6.72 3.39 9.46
CA THR A 126 6.15 2.63 8.34
C THR A 126 6.38 3.38 7.03
N ARG A 127 6.02 4.66 6.98
CA ARG A 127 6.26 5.51 5.82
C ARG A 127 7.74 5.61 5.48
N GLN A 128 8.61 5.87 6.45
CA GLN A 128 10.03 6.01 6.21
C GLN A 128 10.68 4.71 5.74
N SER A 129 10.20 3.55 6.22
CA SER A 129 10.71 2.25 5.77
C SER A 129 10.55 2.02 4.28
N PHE A 130 9.45 2.52 3.68
CA PHE A 130 9.29 2.54 2.23
C PHE A 130 10.42 3.31 1.55
N PHE A 131 10.78 4.50 2.06
CA PHE A 131 11.85 5.30 1.46
C PHE A 131 13.22 4.66 1.64
N GLU A 132 13.46 3.93 2.75
CA GLU A 132 14.68 3.14 2.91
C GLU A 132 14.75 2.01 1.87
N GLY A 133 13.64 1.32 1.63
CA GLY A 133 13.51 0.35 0.53
C GLY A 133 13.70 0.98 -0.84
N LEU A 134 13.10 2.15 -1.08
CA LEU A 134 13.20 2.88 -2.35
C LEU A 134 14.65 3.22 -2.73
N LYS A 135 15.51 3.51 -1.77
CA LYS A 135 16.95 3.74 -2.02
C LYS A 135 17.63 2.53 -2.68
N GLN A 136 17.07 1.33 -2.49
CA GLN A 136 17.59 0.09 -3.08
C GLN A 136 16.97 -0.21 -4.47
N VAL A 137 15.96 0.55 -4.89
CA VAL A 137 15.35 0.39 -6.22
C VAL A 137 16.28 0.96 -7.27
N ARG A 138 17.29 0.16 -7.62
CA ARG A 138 18.34 0.51 -8.59
C ARG A 138 18.52 -0.63 -9.58
N LYS A 139 18.75 -0.27 -10.85
CA LYS A 139 19.12 -1.25 -11.88
C LYS A 139 20.26 -2.16 -11.41
N GLY A 140 20.05 -3.46 -11.47
CA GLY A 140 21.04 -4.47 -11.09
C GLY A 140 20.99 -4.96 -9.66
N ASN A 141 20.41 -4.18 -8.73
CA ASN A 141 20.04 -4.68 -7.40
C ASN A 141 18.99 -5.80 -7.53
N ARG A 142 18.66 -6.42 -6.42
CA ARG A 142 17.68 -7.50 -6.35
C ARG A 142 16.49 -7.10 -5.49
N VAL A 143 15.36 -7.76 -5.69
CA VAL A 143 14.14 -7.50 -4.93
C VAL A 143 14.37 -7.53 -3.42
N GLN A 144 15.14 -8.50 -2.91
CA GLN A 144 15.37 -8.59 -1.46
C GLN A 144 16.40 -7.57 -0.91
N ASP A 145 17.05 -6.78 -1.75
CA ASP A 145 17.77 -5.60 -1.26
C ASP A 145 16.79 -4.56 -0.72
N ILE A 146 15.63 -4.40 -1.40
CA ILE A 146 14.50 -3.58 -0.92
C ILE A 146 13.97 -4.15 0.40
N SER A 147 13.68 -5.45 0.42
CA SER A 147 13.15 -6.18 1.58
C SER A 147 14.03 -6.03 2.82
N HIS A 148 15.34 -6.21 2.64
CA HIS A 148 16.33 -6.10 3.72
C HIS A 148 16.41 -4.69 4.29
N ALA A 149 16.38 -3.67 3.43
CA ALA A 149 16.43 -2.27 3.88
C ALA A 149 15.18 -1.90 4.68
N ILE A 150 13.98 -2.32 4.23
CA ILE A 150 12.72 -2.14 4.95
C ILE A 150 12.80 -2.81 6.33
N GLN A 151 13.11 -4.10 6.37
CA GLN A 151 13.20 -4.87 7.61
C GLN A 151 14.17 -4.26 8.59
N THR A 152 15.38 -3.96 8.15
CA THR A 152 16.43 -3.40 9.01
C THR A 152 15.99 -2.09 9.64
N TYR A 153 15.37 -1.21 8.87
CA TYR A 153 14.89 0.08 9.39
C TYR A 153 13.76 -0.11 10.41
N VAL A 154 12.74 -0.92 10.08
CA VAL A 154 11.60 -1.16 10.96
C VAL A 154 12.03 -1.79 12.29
N GLU A 155 12.81 -2.87 12.22
CA GLU A 155 13.23 -3.62 13.42
C GLU A 155 14.20 -2.81 14.30
N SER A 156 15.06 -1.95 13.71
CA SER A 156 15.92 -1.04 14.47
C SER A 156 15.13 0.05 15.22
N ASN A 157 13.90 0.32 14.80
CA ASN A 157 12.97 1.21 15.47
C ASN A 157 12.04 0.48 16.47
N GLY A 158 12.24 -0.82 16.73
CA GLY A 158 11.51 -1.59 17.73
C GLY A 158 10.13 -2.06 17.29
N PHE A 159 9.82 -2.00 16.00
CA PHE A 159 8.60 -2.51 15.38
C PHE A 159 8.86 -3.81 14.62
N SER A 160 7.82 -4.47 14.11
CA SER A 160 7.93 -5.72 13.38
C SER A 160 7.35 -5.60 11.97
N VAL A 161 8.02 -6.16 10.96
CA VAL A 161 7.48 -6.27 9.60
C VAL A 161 6.58 -7.49 9.49
N VAL A 162 5.41 -7.32 8.88
CA VAL A 162 4.53 -8.45 8.53
C VAL A 162 5.22 -9.34 7.48
N ARG A 163 5.08 -10.66 7.65
CA ARG A 163 5.77 -11.67 6.82
C ARG A 163 4.81 -12.47 5.93
N SER A 164 3.53 -12.50 6.26
CA SER A 164 2.51 -13.30 5.56
C SER A 164 2.00 -12.67 4.28
N PHE A 165 2.25 -11.37 4.08
CA PHE A 165 1.86 -10.61 2.91
C PHE A 165 3.06 -9.85 2.37
N VAL A 166 3.04 -9.61 1.07
CA VAL A 166 4.19 -9.10 0.33
C VAL A 166 3.72 -8.15 -0.77
N GLY A 167 4.57 -7.21 -1.13
CA GLY A 167 4.39 -6.41 -2.34
C GLY A 167 4.54 -7.23 -3.61
N HIS A 168 4.26 -6.63 -4.74
CA HIS A 168 4.14 -7.36 -6.01
C HIS A 168 4.49 -6.49 -7.21
N GLY A 169 4.69 -7.12 -8.35
CA GLY A 169 4.61 -6.43 -9.63
C GLY A 169 3.18 -5.93 -9.86
N VAL A 170 3.02 -4.80 -10.52
CA VAL A 170 1.72 -4.24 -10.89
C VAL A 170 1.75 -3.76 -12.34
N GLY A 171 0.63 -3.91 -13.05
CA GLY A 171 0.57 -3.54 -14.46
C GLY A 171 -0.77 -3.81 -15.08
N ARG A 172 -0.82 -4.69 -16.09
CA ARG A 172 -2.07 -5.14 -16.70
C ARG A 172 -2.93 -5.98 -15.76
N LYS A 173 -2.28 -6.68 -14.85
CA LYS A 173 -2.92 -7.33 -13.71
C LYS A 173 -2.62 -6.52 -12.45
N LEU A 174 -3.52 -6.57 -11.49
CA LEU A 174 -3.32 -5.95 -10.19
C LEU A 174 -2.08 -6.56 -9.51
N HIS A 175 -2.01 -7.89 -9.47
CA HIS A 175 -0.84 -8.61 -8.97
C HIS A 175 -0.09 -9.30 -10.12
N GLU A 176 1.16 -8.92 -10.31
CA GLU A 176 2.12 -9.51 -11.26
C GLU A 176 3.38 -9.99 -10.52
N ASP A 177 4.20 -10.82 -11.17
CA ASP A 177 5.55 -11.07 -10.69
C ASP A 177 6.44 -9.81 -10.78
N PRO A 178 7.43 -9.67 -9.90
CA PRO A 178 7.79 -10.56 -8.82
C PRO A 178 7.04 -10.23 -7.52
N GLU A 179 7.00 -11.18 -6.57
CA GLU A 179 6.72 -10.84 -5.17
C GLU A 179 7.83 -9.96 -4.60
N VAL A 180 7.45 -8.99 -3.75
CA VAL A 180 8.35 -8.04 -3.09
C VAL A 180 8.15 -8.14 -1.57
N PRO A 181 8.77 -9.13 -0.89
CA PRO A 181 8.65 -9.27 0.55
C PRO A 181 9.18 -8.04 1.29
N ASN A 182 8.64 -7.76 2.48
CA ASN A 182 9.11 -6.69 3.36
C ASN A 182 10.26 -7.14 4.29
N PHE A 183 10.72 -8.37 4.15
CA PHE A 183 11.81 -8.99 4.93
C PHE A 183 12.64 -9.91 4.04
N GLY A 184 13.87 -10.14 4.43
CA GLY A 184 14.76 -11.08 3.74
C GLY A 184 16.24 -10.71 3.78
N ALA A 185 17.05 -11.55 3.15
CA ALA A 185 18.49 -11.33 3.05
C ALA A 185 18.84 -10.54 1.80
N ALA A 186 19.66 -9.51 1.93
CA ALA A 186 20.18 -8.75 0.79
C ALA A 186 20.83 -9.66 -0.27
N GLY A 187 20.80 -9.23 -1.52
CA GLY A 187 21.39 -9.93 -2.65
C GLY A 187 20.60 -11.15 -3.15
N ARG A 188 19.34 -11.33 -2.74
CA ARG A 188 18.46 -12.43 -3.13
C ARG A 188 17.29 -11.96 -4.01
N GLY A 189 16.61 -12.92 -4.62
CA GLY A 189 15.46 -12.68 -5.49
C GLY A 189 15.81 -12.19 -6.90
N PRO A 190 14.81 -11.88 -7.73
CA PRO A 190 14.99 -11.39 -9.08
C PRO A 190 15.81 -10.11 -9.14
N ARG A 191 16.53 -9.91 -10.26
CA ARG A 191 17.20 -8.64 -10.54
C ARG A 191 16.18 -7.56 -10.92
N LEU A 192 16.41 -6.36 -10.43
CA LEU A 192 15.65 -5.18 -10.80
C LEU A 192 16.09 -4.69 -12.19
N LEU A 193 15.13 -4.55 -13.10
CA LEU A 193 15.36 -4.15 -14.48
C LEU A 193 14.51 -2.91 -14.80
N PRO A 194 15.04 -1.96 -15.58
CA PRO A 194 14.27 -0.81 -16.07
C PRO A 194 12.99 -1.24 -16.80
N GLY A 195 11.90 -0.55 -16.54
CA GLY A 195 10.57 -0.88 -17.07
C GLY A 195 9.76 -1.84 -16.19
N MET A 196 10.32 -2.39 -15.12
CA MET A 196 9.53 -3.04 -14.06
C MET A 196 8.77 -2.00 -13.26
N THR A 197 7.54 -2.34 -12.87
CA THR A 197 6.70 -1.55 -11.97
C THR A 197 6.30 -2.44 -10.78
N LEU A 198 6.56 -1.94 -9.57
CA LEU A 198 6.39 -2.69 -8.32
C LEU A 198 5.51 -1.91 -7.35
N ALA A 199 4.58 -2.59 -6.69
CA ALA A 199 3.99 -2.16 -5.44
C ALA A 199 4.97 -2.52 -4.31
N ILE A 200 5.49 -1.52 -3.64
CA ILE A 200 6.34 -1.67 -2.45
C ILE A 200 5.51 -1.21 -1.28
N GLU A 201 5.19 -2.13 -0.37
CA GLU A 201 4.09 -1.98 0.59
C GLU A 201 4.44 -2.49 2.00
N PRO A 202 5.35 -1.84 2.73
CA PRO A 202 5.61 -2.22 4.11
C PRO A 202 4.35 -2.16 4.97
N MET A 203 4.03 -3.30 5.60
CA MET A 203 3.06 -3.46 6.67
C MET A 203 3.83 -3.66 7.96
N VAL A 204 3.61 -2.79 8.94
CA VAL A 204 4.40 -2.72 10.17
C VAL A 204 3.49 -2.81 11.38
N ASN A 205 3.81 -3.75 12.27
CA ASN A 205 3.08 -3.96 13.53
C ASN A 205 3.84 -3.34 14.72
N GLU A 206 3.10 -2.73 15.64
CA GLU A 206 3.63 -2.27 16.93
C GLU A 206 4.17 -3.43 17.79
N GLY A 207 3.56 -4.61 17.68
CA GLY A 207 3.93 -5.81 18.41
C GLY A 207 4.63 -6.85 17.55
N THR A 208 4.13 -8.10 17.61
CA THR A 208 4.72 -9.20 16.84
C THR A 208 4.33 -9.12 15.34
N TYR A 209 5.10 -9.79 14.50
CA TYR A 209 4.80 -9.89 13.05
C TYR A 209 3.66 -10.86 12.72
N ASP A 210 3.14 -11.59 13.72
CA ASP A 210 2.12 -12.60 13.52
C ASP A 210 0.75 -11.97 13.18
N VAL A 211 0.03 -12.64 12.30
CA VAL A 211 -1.25 -12.17 11.78
C VAL A 211 -2.34 -13.22 11.94
N ARG A 212 -3.58 -12.78 11.88
CA ARG A 212 -4.75 -13.65 11.86
C ARG A 212 -5.78 -13.12 10.86
N ILE A 213 -6.25 -13.98 9.97
CA ILE A 213 -7.34 -13.67 9.04
C ILE A 213 -8.68 -13.95 9.75
N LEU A 214 -9.62 -13.02 9.65
CA LEU A 214 -10.94 -13.14 10.26
C LEU A 214 -11.86 -14.07 9.45
N LYS A 215 -13.05 -14.37 10.00
CA LYS A 215 -14.01 -15.30 9.38
C LYS A 215 -14.59 -14.84 8.05
N ASP A 216 -14.47 -13.54 7.74
CA ASP A 216 -14.85 -12.99 6.43
C ASP A 216 -13.91 -13.40 5.29
N GLY A 217 -12.78 -14.03 5.63
CA GLY A 217 -11.78 -14.51 4.66
C GLY A 217 -10.85 -13.42 4.11
N TRP A 218 -11.01 -12.16 4.54
CA TRP A 218 -10.26 -11.00 4.05
C TRP A 218 -9.55 -10.23 5.14
N THR A 219 -10.32 -9.71 6.11
CA THR A 219 -9.80 -8.83 7.14
C THR A 219 -8.66 -9.50 7.91
N THR A 220 -7.48 -8.94 7.78
CA THR A 220 -6.27 -9.44 8.43
C THR A 220 -5.91 -8.52 9.58
N VAL A 221 -5.75 -9.09 10.77
CA VAL A 221 -5.48 -8.36 12.01
C VAL A 221 -4.17 -8.84 12.65
N THR A 222 -3.57 -7.99 13.49
CA THR A 222 -2.44 -8.39 14.33
C THR A 222 -2.87 -9.50 15.30
N ALA A 223 -2.01 -10.48 15.54
CA ALA A 223 -2.34 -11.60 16.43
C ALA A 223 -2.45 -11.16 17.90
N ASP A 224 -1.70 -10.14 18.29
CA ASP A 224 -1.62 -9.59 19.64
C ASP A 224 -2.58 -8.41 19.92
N GLY A 225 -3.33 -7.96 18.90
CA GLY A 225 -4.29 -6.86 19.01
C GLY A 225 -3.68 -5.46 19.06
N LYS A 226 -2.37 -5.33 18.89
CA LYS A 226 -1.68 -4.04 18.85
C LYS A 226 -1.87 -3.34 17.48
N LEU A 227 -1.45 -2.08 17.39
CA LEU A 227 -1.61 -1.26 16.19
C LEU A 227 -0.79 -1.81 15.02
N SER A 228 -1.29 -1.56 13.81
CA SER A 228 -0.57 -1.78 12.56
C SER A 228 -0.72 -0.57 11.64
N ALA A 229 0.33 -0.30 10.85
CA ALA A 229 0.31 0.71 9.82
C ALA A 229 0.78 0.13 8.48
N HIS A 230 0.26 0.69 7.40
CA HIS A 230 0.56 0.31 6.02
C HIS A 230 0.92 1.55 5.20
N TYR A 231 1.96 1.46 4.40
CA TYR A 231 2.33 2.50 3.45
C TYR A 231 2.80 1.87 2.15
N GLU A 232 2.29 2.36 1.02
CA GLU A 232 2.54 1.76 -0.27
C GLU A 232 2.58 2.79 -1.38
N ASN A 233 3.44 2.54 -2.36
CA ASN A 233 3.37 3.19 -3.67
C ASN A 233 3.78 2.24 -4.80
N THR A 234 3.18 2.48 -5.98
CA THR A 234 3.67 1.92 -7.23
C THR A 234 4.92 2.67 -7.68
N VAL A 235 6.00 1.92 -7.90
CA VAL A 235 7.32 2.45 -8.26
C VAL A 235 7.78 1.88 -9.60
N LEU A 236 8.26 2.74 -10.49
CA LEU A 236 8.92 2.36 -11.75
C LEU A 236 10.43 2.29 -11.53
N ILE A 237 11.03 1.20 -11.96
CA ILE A 237 12.48 1.04 -12.05
C ILE A 237 12.95 1.68 -13.34
N THR A 238 13.89 2.60 -13.24
CA THR A 238 14.51 3.29 -14.38
C THR A 238 15.99 2.91 -14.55
N ASP A 239 16.67 3.43 -15.55
CA ASP A 239 18.13 3.33 -15.64
C ASP A 239 18.86 4.20 -14.61
N GLY A 240 18.18 5.19 -14.03
CA GLY A 240 18.69 6.11 -13.01
C GLY A 240 17.95 5.98 -11.67
N GLU A 241 17.44 7.11 -11.16
CA GLU A 241 16.62 7.14 -9.96
C GLU A 241 15.23 6.50 -10.21
N PRO A 242 14.67 5.76 -9.24
CA PRO A 242 13.33 5.22 -9.39
C PRO A 242 12.28 6.35 -9.45
N GLU A 243 11.19 6.11 -10.17
CA GLU A 243 10.05 7.02 -10.22
C GLU A 243 8.91 6.46 -9.37
N ILE A 244 8.42 7.24 -8.40
CA ILE A 244 7.18 6.91 -7.69
C ILE A 244 6.03 7.38 -8.58
N LEU A 245 5.19 6.44 -9.03
CA LEU A 245 4.08 6.75 -9.95
C LEU A 245 2.82 7.22 -9.22
N THR A 246 2.61 6.80 -7.97
CA THR A 246 1.43 7.13 -7.16
C THR A 246 1.66 8.34 -6.27
N VAL A 247 2.00 9.46 -6.89
CA VAL A 247 2.14 10.76 -6.22
C VAL A 247 1.04 11.71 -6.65
N THR A 248 0.58 12.55 -5.71
CA THR A 248 -0.25 13.73 -6.00
C THR A 248 0.67 14.92 -6.20
N GLU A 249 0.50 15.66 -7.28
CA GLU A 249 1.22 16.92 -7.49
C GLU A 249 0.86 17.88 -6.35
N GLY A 250 1.84 18.23 -5.50
CA GLY A 250 1.67 19.24 -4.46
C GLY A 250 1.45 18.73 -3.02
N LEU A 251 1.77 17.47 -2.69
CA LEU A 251 1.84 16.97 -1.32
C LEU A 251 3.28 16.75 -0.89
#